data_c38ca72ff2974efaac3d5ffa70a78920
#
_entry.id   c38ca72ff2974efaac3d5ffa70a78920
#
_cell.length_a   1.000
_cell.length_b   1.000
_cell.length_c   1.000
_cell.angle_alpha   90.00
_cell.angle_beta   90.00
_cell.angle_gamma   90.00
#
_symmetry.space_group_name_H-M   'P 1'
#
loop_
_entity.id
_entity.type
_entity.pdbx_description
1 polymer ?
#
loop_
_entity_poly.entity_id
_entity_poly.type
_entity_poly.pdbx_seq_one_letter_code
_entity_poly.pdbx_strand_id
1 'polypeptide(L)'
;MRDSADRQLAARLLVRVEDGAYSSRLLAGSLPAGVRARVLGVLRWQRALDAALAAPLRRPLDRLDAEVRAVLRVALLEAVVLGVPVAVATDAAVRTVRRLGKSSAAGLVNAVLRRAAPSWAKLLEQAAPDLRLSHPEWLYRRWLRALGAEAAERAMAADQQPAPVWVWWRGEEARVAAAASGIDLQPHPWCPGAWSAPEQARELLAAVAAGEAYVQDPTSQLVAHVALRLGGASARLADVCAAPGGKLALWRRLGGGLRPLALDRHLGRLLLAGRLLDGVGGASLVVGDAAALPLPPGSLDLVLVDAPCSGTGTLRRHPELKWRLRPEGIAELAALQGRILAAAFELAAPGGAVLYTTCSIEPEENEALLERAPAGFEVVDMVSLLPPGVPTVPTVAGGVRVLPGLDGDGFTMHAVRRRG
;
A
#
# COMPACT_ATOMS: atom_id res chain seq x y z
N MET A 1 21.98 23.38 9.11
CA MET A 1 22.07 23.44 7.62
C MET A 1 21.37 22.28 6.91
N ARG A 2 21.55 21.02 7.30
CA ARG A 2 20.87 19.84 6.70
C ARG A 2 19.34 19.94 6.71
N ASP A 3 18.73 20.22 7.84
CA ASP A 3 17.27 20.27 8.02
C ASP A 3 16.56 21.30 7.11
N SER A 4 17.22 22.39 6.75
CA SER A 4 16.67 23.36 5.79
C SER A 4 16.72 22.88 4.33
N ALA A 5 17.74 22.08 3.97
CA ALA A 5 17.81 21.43 2.67
C ALA A 5 16.74 20.34 2.54
N ASP A 6 16.50 19.61 3.63
CA ASP A 6 15.46 18.56 3.67
C ASP A 6 14.06 19.13 3.46
N ARG A 7 13.73 20.30 4.07
CA ARG A 7 12.44 20.97 3.84
C ARG A 7 12.28 21.45 2.41
N GLN A 8 13.33 22.02 1.83
CA GLN A 8 13.33 22.44 0.43
C GLN A 8 13.12 21.24 -0.51
N LEU A 9 13.81 20.14 -0.27
CA LEU A 9 13.67 18.91 -1.03
C LEU A 9 12.25 18.34 -0.88
N ALA A 10 11.71 18.28 0.34
CA ALA A 10 10.34 17.81 0.58
C ALA A 10 9.31 18.65 -0.18
N ALA A 11 9.43 19.98 -0.18
CA ALA A 11 8.54 20.86 -0.91
C ALA A 11 8.58 20.60 -2.43
N ARG A 12 9.78 20.45 -3.00
CA ARG A 12 9.94 20.13 -4.43
C ARG A 12 9.38 18.76 -4.79
N LEU A 13 9.56 17.76 -3.92
CA LEU A 13 8.99 16.42 -4.15
C LEU A 13 7.46 16.45 -4.11
N LEU A 14 6.86 17.23 -3.21
CA LEU A 14 5.41 17.41 -3.15
C LEU A 14 4.85 18.05 -4.42
N VAL A 15 5.50 19.06 -4.97
CA VAL A 15 5.11 19.65 -6.27
C VAL A 15 5.16 18.58 -7.36
N ARG A 16 6.23 17.78 -7.43
CA ARG A 16 6.29 16.68 -8.41
C ARG A 16 5.19 15.63 -8.22
N VAL A 17 4.76 15.38 -6.99
CA VAL A 17 3.62 14.47 -6.72
C VAL A 17 2.32 15.11 -7.22
N GLU A 18 2.11 16.40 -7.03
CA GLU A 18 0.96 17.14 -7.60
C GLU A 18 0.96 17.08 -9.14
N ASP A 19 2.14 17.15 -9.76
CA ASP A 19 2.32 17.05 -11.23
C ASP A 19 2.21 15.60 -11.76
N GLY A 20 1.83 14.62 -10.93
CA GLY A 20 1.55 13.25 -11.35
C GLY A 20 2.62 12.20 -11.02
N ALA A 21 3.78 12.57 -10.45
CA ALA A 21 4.78 11.57 -10.05
C ALA A 21 4.32 10.77 -8.82
N TYR A 22 4.65 9.47 -8.77
CA TYR A 22 4.36 8.63 -7.59
C TYR A 22 5.37 8.86 -6.47
N SER A 23 4.88 9.05 -5.24
CA SER A 23 5.73 9.26 -4.06
C SER A 23 6.67 8.07 -3.84
N SER A 24 6.22 6.85 -4.06
CA SER A 24 7.02 5.63 -3.95
C SER A 24 8.26 5.64 -4.86
N ARG A 25 8.15 6.16 -6.09
CA ARG A 25 9.29 6.32 -7.01
C ARG A 25 10.22 7.45 -6.58
N LEU A 26 9.65 8.60 -6.18
CA LEU A 26 10.41 9.76 -5.77
C LEU A 26 11.16 9.54 -4.46
N LEU A 27 10.60 8.73 -3.57
CA LEU A 27 11.18 8.37 -2.27
C LEU A 27 12.01 7.09 -2.32
N ALA A 28 12.20 6.45 -3.47
CA ALA A 28 13.10 5.32 -3.63
C ALA A 28 14.56 5.74 -3.39
N GLY A 29 15.38 4.82 -2.88
CA GLY A 29 16.78 5.07 -2.60
C GLY A 29 17.07 5.74 -1.24
N SER A 30 18.29 6.22 -1.07
CA SER A 30 18.80 6.78 0.19
C SER A 30 18.43 8.25 0.34
N LEU A 31 17.20 8.52 0.82
CA LEU A 31 16.76 9.86 1.20
C LEU A 31 16.78 10.03 2.73
N PRO A 32 17.07 11.26 3.23
CA PRO A 32 16.96 11.55 4.66
C PRO A 32 15.58 11.17 5.21
N ALA A 33 15.54 10.53 6.38
CA ALA A 33 14.27 10.12 7.02
C ALA A 33 13.30 11.30 7.20
N GLY A 34 13.83 12.49 7.52
CA GLY A 34 13.06 13.72 7.66
C GLY A 34 12.35 14.15 6.36
N VAL A 35 12.93 13.89 5.20
CA VAL A 35 12.27 14.17 3.89
C VAL A 35 11.08 13.24 3.69
N ARG A 36 11.25 11.93 3.93
CA ARG A 36 10.15 10.95 3.82
C ARG A 36 9.00 11.28 4.76
N ALA A 37 9.30 11.57 6.02
CA ALA A 37 8.29 11.90 7.03
C ALA A 37 7.47 13.12 6.62
N ARG A 38 8.10 14.17 6.08
CA ARG A 38 7.43 15.38 5.61
C ARG A 38 6.56 15.12 4.38
N VAL A 39 7.08 14.44 3.36
CA VAL A 39 6.34 14.17 2.13
C VAL A 39 5.14 13.27 2.41
N LEU A 40 5.33 12.12 3.03
CA LEU A 40 4.24 11.20 3.34
C LEU A 40 3.27 11.79 4.36
N GLY A 41 3.77 12.53 5.35
CA GLY A 41 2.94 13.22 6.34
C GLY A 41 2.02 14.26 5.69
N VAL A 42 2.54 15.10 4.79
CA VAL A 42 1.71 16.06 4.04
C VAL A 42 0.65 15.33 3.22
N LEU A 43 1.01 14.28 2.50
CA LEU A 43 0.05 13.53 1.69
C LEU A 43 -1.03 12.84 2.54
N ARG A 44 -0.69 12.36 3.75
CA ARG A 44 -1.68 11.81 4.69
C ARG A 44 -2.66 12.87 5.17
N TRP A 45 -2.15 14.02 5.59
CA TRP A 45 -2.93 15.07 6.23
C TRP A 45 -3.36 16.20 5.30
N GLN A 46 -3.20 16.06 3.98
CA GLN A 46 -3.34 17.13 2.99
C GLN A 46 -4.67 17.89 3.12
N ARG A 47 -5.81 17.21 3.20
CA ARG A 47 -7.13 17.88 3.27
C ARG A 47 -7.29 18.70 4.55
N ALA A 48 -6.89 18.14 5.68
CA ALA A 48 -6.96 18.84 6.96
C ALA A 48 -5.98 20.03 7.02
N LEU A 49 -4.75 19.83 6.49
CA LEU A 49 -3.76 20.91 6.38
C LEU A 49 -4.29 22.04 5.47
N ASP A 50 -4.86 21.69 4.33
CA ASP A 50 -5.41 22.65 3.38
C ASP A 50 -6.57 23.45 3.97
N ALA A 51 -7.46 22.80 4.72
CA ALA A 51 -8.56 23.47 5.42
C ALA A 51 -8.04 24.49 6.45
N ALA A 52 -7.03 24.11 7.23
CA ALA A 52 -6.44 25.02 8.22
C ALA A 52 -5.67 26.18 7.56
N LEU A 53 -4.97 25.92 6.45
CA LEU A 53 -4.24 26.95 5.72
C LEU A 53 -5.16 27.89 4.94
N ALA A 54 -6.31 27.41 4.46
CA ALA A 54 -7.27 28.22 3.71
C ALA A 54 -7.96 29.26 4.60
N ALA A 55 -8.23 28.96 5.86
CA ALA A 55 -8.97 29.85 6.77
C ALA A 55 -8.38 31.26 6.90
N PRO A 56 -7.07 31.47 7.07
CA PRO A 56 -6.48 32.82 7.13
C PRO A 56 -6.20 33.46 5.76
N LEU A 57 -6.41 32.75 4.64
CA LEU A 57 -6.13 33.27 3.30
C LEU A 57 -7.30 34.09 2.75
N ARG A 58 -6.99 35.17 2.01
CA ARG A 58 -7.97 35.98 1.27
C ARG A 58 -8.29 35.44 -0.12
N ARG A 59 -7.48 34.54 -0.63
CA ARG A 59 -7.62 33.88 -1.94
C ARG A 59 -7.51 32.36 -1.77
N PRO A 60 -8.09 31.56 -2.67
CA PRO A 60 -8.01 30.11 -2.61
C PRO A 60 -6.56 29.59 -2.55
N LEU A 61 -6.34 28.53 -1.79
CA LEU A 61 -5.00 27.94 -1.56
C LEU A 61 -4.37 27.41 -2.86
N ASP A 62 -5.17 26.90 -3.78
CA ASP A 62 -4.76 26.41 -5.11
C ASP A 62 -4.25 27.51 -6.04
N ARG A 63 -4.59 28.79 -5.78
CA ARG A 63 -4.08 29.96 -6.51
C ARG A 63 -2.72 30.44 -6.02
N LEU A 64 -2.17 29.81 -4.96
CA LEU A 64 -0.81 30.09 -4.57
C LEU A 64 0.17 29.34 -5.49
N ASP A 65 1.38 29.92 -5.61
CA ASP A 65 2.50 29.22 -6.23
C ASP A 65 2.67 27.83 -5.60
N ALA A 66 2.89 26.80 -6.42
CA ALA A 66 2.94 25.40 -5.97
C ALA A 66 4.02 25.17 -4.91
N GLU A 67 5.21 25.78 -5.06
CA GLU A 67 6.29 25.64 -4.08
C GLU A 67 5.92 26.34 -2.76
N VAL A 68 5.25 27.51 -2.81
CA VAL A 68 4.78 28.23 -1.60
C VAL A 68 3.72 27.41 -0.88
N ARG A 69 2.77 26.82 -1.60
CA ARG A 69 1.74 25.94 -1.06
C ARG A 69 2.38 24.70 -0.40
N ALA A 70 3.34 24.06 -1.06
CA ALA A 70 4.06 22.93 -0.51
C ALA A 70 4.82 23.27 0.77
N VAL A 71 5.49 24.42 0.83
CA VAL A 71 6.19 24.90 2.03
C VAL A 71 5.20 25.16 3.18
N LEU A 72 4.04 25.75 2.90
CA LEU A 72 3.00 25.97 3.91
C LEU A 72 2.52 24.65 4.50
N ARG A 73 2.22 23.64 3.65
CA ARG A 73 1.80 22.29 4.08
C ARG A 73 2.87 21.61 4.94
N VAL A 74 4.14 21.65 4.51
CA VAL A 74 5.27 21.07 5.26
C VAL A 74 5.40 21.72 6.63
N ALA A 75 5.39 23.06 6.68
CA ALA A 75 5.58 23.77 7.95
C ALA A 75 4.41 23.59 8.92
N LEU A 76 3.17 23.59 8.40
CA LEU A 76 2.01 23.30 9.25
C LEU A 76 2.05 21.87 9.76
N LEU A 77 2.36 20.87 8.92
CA LEU A 77 2.55 19.48 9.34
C LEU A 77 3.59 19.38 10.47
N GLU A 78 4.74 20.05 10.32
CA GLU A 78 5.79 20.05 11.34
C GLU A 78 5.27 20.58 12.66
N ALA A 79 4.49 21.67 12.63
CA ALA A 79 3.98 22.31 13.83
C ALA A 79 2.89 21.49 14.54
N VAL A 80 1.97 20.87 13.78
CA VAL A 80 0.74 20.28 14.36
C VAL A 80 0.74 18.76 14.44
N VAL A 81 1.62 18.09 13.70
CA VAL A 81 1.73 16.61 13.67
C VAL A 81 3.09 16.12 14.15
N LEU A 82 4.18 16.79 13.75
CA LEU A 82 5.54 16.35 14.08
C LEU A 82 6.11 17.00 15.35
N GLY A 83 5.32 17.81 16.07
CA GLY A 83 5.71 18.38 17.35
C GLY A 83 6.79 19.48 17.31
N VAL A 84 7.07 20.04 16.13
CA VAL A 84 8.02 21.17 16.02
C VAL A 84 7.36 22.45 16.54
N PRO A 85 8.01 23.23 17.43
CA PRO A 85 7.43 24.49 17.89
C PRO A 85 7.03 25.41 16.72
N VAL A 86 5.83 25.97 16.77
CA VAL A 86 5.24 26.80 15.69
C VAL A 86 6.19 27.90 15.21
N ALA A 87 6.87 28.57 16.17
CA ALA A 87 7.83 29.63 15.84
C ALA A 87 9.01 29.08 14.99
N VAL A 88 9.52 27.90 15.35
CA VAL A 88 10.63 27.23 14.65
C VAL A 88 10.20 26.79 13.24
N ALA A 89 9.03 26.14 13.14
CA ALA A 89 8.48 25.72 11.84
C ALA A 89 8.22 26.91 10.92
N THR A 90 7.67 28.00 11.47
CA THR A 90 7.38 29.24 10.73
C THR A 90 8.65 29.91 10.21
N ASP A 91 9.68 30.07 11.06
CA ASP A 91 10.95 30.67 10.70
C ASP A 91 11.68 29.82 9.62
N ALA A 92 11.65 28.50 9.76
CA ALA A 92 12.17 27.58 8.77
C ALA A 92 11.44 27.68 7.43
N ALA A 93 10.12 27.83 7.43
CA ALA A 93 9.32 28.01 6.22
C ALA A 93 9.66 29.31 5.49
N VAL A 94 9.81 30.43 6.25
CA VAL A 94 10.23 31.73 5.70
C VAL A 94 11.62 31.63 5.03
N ARG A 95 12.56 30.95 5.68
CA ARG A 95 13.89 30.71 5.06
C ARG A 95 13.79 29.83 3.82
N THR A 96 12.91 28.82 3.82
CA THR A 96 12.73 27.88 2.71
C THR A 96 12.16 28.60 1.47
N VAL A 97 11.10 29.44 1.62
CA VAL A 97 10.55 30.18 0.46
C VAL A 97 11.56 31.18 -0.12
N ARG A 98 12.40 31.81 0.72
CA ARG A 98 13.48 32.68 0.23
C ARG A 98 14.51 31.89 -0.59
N ARG A 99 14.92 30.71 -0.16
CA ARG A 99 15.84 29.82 -0.90
C ARG A 99 15.25 29.27 -2.19
N LEU A 100 13.93 29.13 -2.27
CA LEU A 100 13.21 28.77 -3.50
C LEU A 100 13.06 29.97 -4.46
N GLY A 101 13.59 31.15 -4.14
CA GLY A 101 13.46 32.36 -4.95
C GLY A 101 12.09 33.04 -4.81
N LYS A 102 11.27 32.66 -3.82
CA LYS A 102 9.91 33.19 -3.57
C LYS A 102 9.91 34.18 -2.40
N SER A 103 10.89 35.05 -2.31
CA SER A 103 11.07 35.98 -1.17
C SER A 103 9.85 36.87 -0.90
N SER A 104 9.11 37.26 -1.95
CA SER A 104 7.85 38.05 -1.84
C SER A 104 6.76 37.31 -1.02
N ALA A 105 6.78 35.99 -0.97
CA ALA A 105 5.82 35.20 -0.20
C ALA A 105 6.17 35.09 1.31
N ALA A 106 7.33 35.55 1.76
CA ALA A 106 7.80 35.36 3.14
C ALA A 106 6.83 35.96 4.19
N GLY A 107 6.29 37.16 3.94
CA GLY A 107 5.31 37.78 4.82
C GLY A 107 3.98 37.00 4.88
N LEU A 108 3.50 36.52 3.74
CA LEU A 108 2.32 35.66 3.64
C LEU A 108 2.50 34.36 4.43
N VAL A 109 3.61 33.65 4.19
CA VAL A 109 3.92 32.37 4.87
C VAL A 109 3.93 32.54 6.39
N ASN A 110 4.60 33.59 6.90
CA ASN A 110 4.62 33.89 8.34
C ASN A 110 3.21 34.18 8.89
N ALA A 111 2.43 35.01 8.22
CA ALA A 111 1.10 35.40 8.67
C ALA A 111 0.11 34.23 8.67
N VAL A 112 0.17 33.38 7.62
CA VAL A 112 -0.72 32.20 7.50
C VAL A 112 -0.42 31.18 8.58
N LEU A 113 0.86 30.79 8.77
CA LEU A 113 1.22 29.75 9.75
C LEU A 113 0.93 30.17 11.18
N ARG A 114 1.16 31.43 11.56
CA ARG A 114 0.84 31.95 12.89
C ARG A 114 -0.66 31.90 13.22
N ARG A 115 -1.53 31.91 12.21
CA ARG A 115 -2.99 31.83 12.38
C ARG A 115 -3.51 30.39 12.24
N ALA A 116 -2.97 29.62 11.30
CA ALA A 116 -3.41 28.26 11.01
C ALA A 116 -3.04 27.27 12.13
N ALA A 117 -1.81 27.33 12.65
CA ALA A 117 -1.35 26.35 13.63
C ALA A 117 -2.14 26.36 14.96
N PRO A 118 -2.44 27.52 15.58
CA PRO A 118 -3.24 27.54 16.81
C PRO A 118 -4.69 27.09 16.61
N SER A 119 -5.25 27.21 15.41
CA SER A 119 -6.65 26.81 15.12
C SER A 119 -6.81 25.32 14.82
N TRP A 120 -5.72 24.59 14.64
CA TRP A 120 -5.70 23.18 14.19
C TRP A 120 -6.56 22.25 15.07
N ALA A 121 -6.34 22.24 16.39
CA ALA A 121 -7.05 21.35 17.31
C ALA A 121 -8.57 21.59 17.26
N LYS A 122 -8.98 22.86 17.32
CA LYS A 122 -10.38 23.25 17.23
C LYS A 122 -11.00 22.89 15.90
N LEU A 123 -10.25 23.07 14.80
CA LEU A 123 -10.69 22.65 13.45
C LEU A 123 -11.03 21.17 13.41
N LEU A 124 -10.12 20.31 13.89
CA LEU A 124 -10.32 18.87 13.86
C LEU A 124 -11.46 18.41 14.79
N GLU A 125 -11.60 19.01 15.95
CA GLU A 125 -12.68 18.72 16.88
C GLU A 125 -14.07 18.98 16.27
N GLN A 126 -14.20 20.06 15.50
CA GLN A 126 -15.45 20.48 14.88
C GLN A 126 -15.68 19.90 13.47
N ALA A 127 -14.68 19.23 12.90
CA ALA A 127 -14.72 18.72 11.56
C ALA A 127 -15.55 17.44 11.43
N ALA A 128 -16.21 17.28 10.27
CA ALA A 128 -16.76 16.00 9.85
C ALA A 128 -15.65 14.93 9.72
N PRO A 129 -15.97 13.64 9.86
CA PRO A 129 -14.96 12.57 9.89
C PRO A 129 -14.02 12.55 8.70
N ASP A 130 -14.52 12.82 7.50
CA ASP A 130 -13.72 12.86 6.27
C ASP A 130 -12.64 13.96 6.29
N LEU A 131 -12.93 15.12 6.87
CA LEU A 131 -11.96 16.19 7.05
C LEU A 131 -11.05 15.89 8.25
N ARG A 132 -11.59 15.46 9.37
CA ARG A 132 -10.83 15.10 10.58
C ARG A 132 -9.80 14.03 10.29
N LEU A 133 -10.16 13.00 9.50
CA LEU A 133 -9.29 11.89 9.07
C LEU A 133 -8.59 12.17 7.74
N SER A 134 -8.77 13.38 7.19
CA SER A 134 -8.08 13.85 5.98
C SER A 134 -8.20 12.90 4.77
N HIS A 135 -9.43 12.51 4.45
CA HIS A 135 -9.76 11.74 3.24
C HIS A 135 -10.71 12.52 2.33
N PRO A 136 -10.77 12.23 1.02
CA PRO A 136 -11.81 12.77 0.15
C PRO A 136 -13.20 12.40 0.64
N GLU A 137 -14.13 13.33 0.63
CA GLU A 137 -15.50 13.14 1.10
C GLU A 137 -16.21 11.98 0.36
N TRP A 138 -16.01 11.85 -0.96
CA TRP A 138 -16.58 10.78 -1.75
C TRP A 138 -16.10 9.39 -1.28
N LEU A 139 -14.81 9.26 -0.87
CA LEU A 139 -14.25 8.01 -0.38
C LEU A 139 -14.80 7.66 0.99
N TYR A 140 -14.91 8.65 1.90
CA TYR A 140 -15.56 8.46 3.20
C TYR A 140 -17.01 7.99 3.04
N ARG A 141 -17.81 8.68 2.22
CA ARG A 141 -19.21 8.30 1.96
C ARG A 141 -19.33 6.88 1.37
N ARG A 142 -18.36 6.49 0.56
CA ARG A 142 -18.29 5.17 -0.02
C ARG A 142 -18.02 4.09 1.04
N TRP A 143 -16.99 4.30 1.84
CA TRP A 143 -16.64 3.36 2.91
C TRP A 143 -17.70 3.33 4.02
N LEU A 144 -18.33 4.46 4.34
CA LEU A 144 -19.46 4.52 5.25
C LEU A 144 -20.61 3.58 4.81
N ARG A 145 -20.91 3.55 3.52
CA ARG A 145 -21.96 2.66 2.97
C ARG A 145 -21.55 1.19 2.95
N ALA A 146 -20.29 0.91 2.61
CA ALA A 146 -19.80 -0.45 2.44
C ALA A 146 -19.42 -1.14 3.76
N LEU A 147 -18.92 -0.39 4.75
CA LEU A 147 -18.32 -0.92 5.97
C LEU A 147 -19.04 -0.49 7.25
N GLY A 148 -19.91 0.51 7.17
CA GLY A 148 -20.45 1.20 8.35
C GLY A 148 -19.47 2.23 8.94
N ALA A 149 -19.98 3.10 9.83
CA ALA A 149 -19.23 4.25 10.33
C ALA A 149 -17.97 3.85 11.11
N GLU A 150 -18.10 2.93 12.06
CA GLU A 150 -17.01 2.52 12.93
C GLU A 150 -15.83 1.91 12.16
N ALA A 151 -16.11 0.98 11.23
CA ALA A 151 -15.07 0.33 10.45
C ALA A 151 -14.41 1.28 9.43
N ALA A 152 -15.19 2.16 8.79
CA ALA A 152 -14.69 3.16 7.87
C ALA A 152 -13.75 4.15 8.58
N GLU A 153 -14.17 4.67 9.75
CA GLU A 153 -13.35 5.62 10.51
C GLU A 153 -12.10 4.97 11.10
N ARG A 154 -12.17 3.72 11.56
CA ARG A 154 -10.98 2.96 11.99
C ARG A 154 -9.97 2.77 10.87
N ALA A 155 -10.43 2.37 9.67
CA ALA A 155 -9.57 2.20 8.51
C ALA A 155 -8.89 3.53 8.11
N MET A 156 -9.66 4.62 8.03
CA MET A 156 -9.12 5.95 7.73
C MET A 156 -8.17 6.47 8.81
N ALA A 157 -8.41 6.15 10.09
CA ALA A 157 -7.49 6.50 11.17
C ALA A 157 -6.16 5.73 11.07
N ALA A 158 -6.21 4.45 10.68
CA ALA A 158 -5.01 3.67 10.42
C ALA A 158 -4.19 4.24 9.26
N ASP A 159 -4.82 4.77 8.21
CA ASP A 159 -4.16 5.40 7.07
C ASP A 159 -3.37 6.68 7.45
N GLN A 160 -3.69 7.30 8.58
CA GLN A 160 -2.95 8.47 9.06
C GLN A 160 -1.64 8.11 9.78
N GLN A 161 -1.47 6.85 10.17
CA GLN A 161 -0.28 6.41 10.91
C GLN A 161 0.86 6.02 9.95
N PRO A 162 2.13 6.22 10.32
CA PRO A 162 3.25 5.62 9.61
C PRO A 162 3.13 4.10 9.55
N ALA A 163 3.35 3.51 8.37
CA ALA A 163 3.35 2.06 8.24
C ALA A 163 4.63 1.45 8.83
N PRO A 164 4.54 0.42 9.68
CA PRO A 164 5.72 -0.31 10.14
C PRO A 164 6.40 -1.04 9.00
N VAL A 165 7.68 -1.33 9.17
CA VAL A 165 8.46 -2.16 8.24
C VAL A 165 8.30 -3.61 8.67
N TRP A 166 7.64 -4.39 7.83
CA TRP A 166 7.52 -5.83 7.98
C TRP A 166 8.37 -6.54 6.94
N VAL A 167 9.06 -7.60 7.36
CA VAL A 167 9.89 -8.42 6.48
C VAL A 167 9.58 -9.90 6.66
N TRP A 168 9.90 -10.70 5.65
CA TRP A 168 10.17 -12.13 5.82
C TRP A 168 11.64 -12.41 5.48
N TRP A 169 12.21 -13.42 6.15
CA TRP A 169 13.61 -13.79 6.02
C TRP A 169 13.78 -14.89 4.97
N ARG A 170 14.79 -14.75 4.11
CA ARG A 170 15.07 -15.76 3.08
C ARG A 170 15.57 -17.08 3.67
N GLY A 171 16.29 -17.04 4.80
CA GLY A 171 16.78 -18.18 5.55
C GLY A 171 16.58 -17.99 7.04
N GLU A 172 16.39 -19.10 7.75
CA GLU A 172 16.28 -19.08 9.21
C GLU A 172 17.61 -18.69 9.86
N GLU A 173 18.75 -19.11 9.27
CA GLU A 173 20.11 -18.75 9.73
C GLU A 173 20.31 -17.23 9.75
N ALA A 174 19.90 -16.52 8.69
CA ALA A 174 20.01 -15.06 8.62
C ALA A 174 19.15 -14.39 9.71
N ARG A 175 17.95 -14.88 9.96
CA ARG A 175 17.08 -14.39 11.03
C ARG A 175 17.70 -14.59 12.41
N VAL A 176 18.24 -15.78 12.68
CA VAL A 176 18.91 -16.10 13.95
C VAL A 176 20.16 -15.23 14.14
N ALA A 177 20.97 -15.05 13.09
CA ALA A 177 22.14 -14.18 13.11
C ALA A 177 21.77 -12.71 13.40
N ALA A 178 20.68 -12.21 12.80
CA ALA A 178 20.18 -10.87 13.06
C ALA A 178 19.75 -10.68 14.52
N ALA A 179 19.01 -11.65 15.08
CA ALA A 179 18.64 -11.64 16.50
C ALA A 179 19.87 -11.72 17.42
N ALA A 180 20.85 -12.58 17.10
CA ALA A 180 22.10 -12.71 17.85
C ALA A 180 22.97 -11.45 17.79
N SER A 181 22.85 -10.62 16.73
CA SER A 181 23.51 -9.32 16.63
C SER A 181 22.81 -8.18 17.40
N GLY A 182 21.73 -8.50 18.14
CA GLY A 182 21.01 -7.58 19.02
C GLY A 182 19.83 -6.86 18.36
N ILE A 183 19.35 -7.32 17.19
CA ILE A 183 18.10 -6.81 16.61
C ILE A 183 16.93 -7.43 17.34
N ASP A 184 16.10 -6.61 17.99
CA ASP A 184 14.88 -7.04 18.67
C ASP A 184 13.77 -7.34 17.64
N LEU A 185 13.78 -8.59 17.15
CA LEU A 185 12.84 -9.08 16.15
C LEU A 185 11.51 -9.45 16.81
N GLN A 186 10.47 -8.73 16.46
CA GLN A 186 9.09 -8.96 16.94
C GLN A 186 8.30 -9.70 15.87
N PRO A 187 7.74 -10.90 16.20
CA PRO A 187 6.90 -11.64 15.27
C PRO A 187 5.55 -10.94 15.10
N HIS A 188 4.97 -11.08 13.92
CA HIS A 188 3.63 -10.58 13.68
C HIS A 188 2.56 -11.43 14.39
N PRO A 189 1.53 -10.83 15.02
CA PRO A 189 0.58 -11.57 15.87
C PRO A 189 -0.23 -12.63 15.13
N TRP A 190 -0.48 -12.49 13.83
CA TRP A 190 -1.31 -13.43 13.06
C TRP A 190 -0.72 -13.83 11.70
N CYS A 191 0.42 -13.29 11.29
CA CYS A 191 1.08 -13.68 10.03
C CYS A 191 2.38 -14.43 10.31
N PRO A 192 2.39 -15.78 10.22
CA PRO A 192 3.59 -16.56 10.49
C PRO A 192 4.74 -16.18 9.57
N GLY A 193 5.94 -16.02 10.14
CA GLY A 193 7.14 -15.67 9.36
C GLY A 193 7.28 -14.18 9.01
N ALA A 194 6.31 -13.33 9.35
CA ALA A 194 6.45 -11.89 9.28
C ALA A 194 7.09 -11.34 10.55
N TRP A 195 8.11 -10.47 10.39
CA TRP A 195 8.92 -9.92 11.47
C TRP A 195 9.08 -8.42 11.32
N SER A 196 9.15 -7.71 12.44
CA SER A 196 9.51 -6.29 12.49
C SER A 196 10.56 -6.02 13.57
N ALA A 197 11.18 -4.84 13.52
CA ALA A 197 12.02 -4.30 14.58
C ALA A 197 11.72 -2.78 14.65
N PRO A 198 10.65 -2.37 15.37
CA PRO A 198 10.15 -0.99 15.34
C PRO A 198 11.20 0.04 15.75
N GLU A 199 11.97 -0.23 16.79
CA GLU A 199 13.02 0.66 17.30
C GLU A 199 14.32 0.58 16.49
N GLN A 200 14.48 -0.47 15.68
CA GLN A 200 15.68 -0.77 14.90
C GLN A 200 15.36 -0.98 13.41
N ALA A 201 14.41 -0.20 12.88
CA ALA A 201 14.00 -0.29 11.48
C ALA A 201 15.16 -0.06 10.49
N ARG A 202 16.20 0.68 10.89
CA ARG A 202 17.39 0.93 10.07
C ARG A 202 18.23 -0.34 9.92
N GLU A 203 18.43 -1.06 11.00
CA GLU A 203 19.19 -2.33 11.05
C GLU A 203 18.43 -3.39 10.25
N LEU A 204 17.10 -3.45 10.40
CA LEU A 204 16.24 -4.34 9.60
C LEU A 204 16.34 -4.04 8.10
N LEU A 205 16.34 -2.76 7.71
CA LEU A 205 16.52 -2.35 6.32
C LEU A 205 17.95 -2.62 5.80
N ALA A 206 18.96 -2.69 6.67
CA ALA A 206 20.30 -3.12 6.28
C ALA A 206 20.32 -4.60 5.89
N ALA A 207 19.63 -5.48 6.64
CA ALA A 207 19.47 -6.88 6.26
C ALA A 207 18.71 -7.05 4.92
N VAL A 208 17.71 -6.19 4.68
CA VAL A 208 17.03 -6.15 3.37
C VAL A 208 17.99 -5.76 2.24
N ALA A 209 18.82 -4.76 2.46
CA ALA A 209 19.83 -4.32 1.48
C ALA A 209 20.90 -5.39 1.22
N ALA A 210 21.23 -6.20 2.24
CA ALA A 210 22.12 -7.36 2.12
C ALA A 210 21.46 -8.54 1.38
N GLY A 211 20.15 -8.48 1.11
CA GLY A 211 19.40 -9.56 0.45
C GLY A 211 19.02 -10.71 1.37
N GLU A 212 19.16 -10.55 2.69
CA GLU A 212 18.83 -11.56 3.71
C GLU A 212 17.34 -11.61 4.03
N ALA A 213 16.65 -10.46 3.91
CA ALA A 213 15.24 -10.31 4.17
C ALA A 213 14.55 -9.56 3.01
N TYR A 214 13.23 -9.61 2.98
CA TYR A 214 12.42 -8.90 1.98
C TYR A 214 11.28 -8.15 2.65
N VAL A 215 11.12 -6.85 2.31
CA VAL A 215 10.02 -6.04 2.83
C VAL A 215 8.71 -6.41 2.17
N GLN A 216 7.76 -6.85 2.95
CA GLN A 216 6.41 -7.15 2.46
C GLN A 216 5.39 -6.98 3.59
N ASP A 217 4.24 -6.37 3.28
CA ASP A 217 3.15 -6.24 4.23
C ASP A 217 2.62 -7.62 4.66
N PRO A 218 2.25 -7.82 5.94
CA PRO A 218 1.76 -9.11 6.44
C PRO A 218 0.52 -9.63 5.70
N THR A 219 -0.42 -8.77 5.31
CA THR A 219 -1.60 -9.19 4.53
C THR A 219 -1.22 -9.68 3.13
N SER A 220 -0.21 -9.05 2.50
CA SER A 220 0.36 -9.54 1.25
C SER A 220 1.13 -10.86 1.43
N GLN A 221 1.76 -11.08 2.60
CA GLN A 221 2.40 -12.36 2.93
C GLN A 221 1.38 -13.50 3.09
N LEU A 222 0.18 -13.23 3.65
CA LEU A 222 -0.89 -14.22 3.79
C LEU A 222 -1.27 -14.87 2.46
N VAL A 223 -1.17 -14.16 1.34
CA VAL A 223 -1.47 -14.73 0.02
C VAL A 223 -0.61 -15.95 -0.28
N ALA A 224 0.67 -15.93 0.07
CA ALA A 224 1.56 -17.08 -0.13
C ALA A 224 1.18 -18.27 0.76
N HIS A 225 0.79 -18.00 2.02
CA HIS A 225 0.31 -19.05 2.94
C HIS A 225 -1.00 -19.67 2.44
N VAL A 226 -1.93 -18.86 1.97
CA VAL A 226 -3.20 -19.31 1.39
C VAL A 226 -2.95 -20.13 0.12
N ALA A 227 -2.10 -19.62 -0.79
CA ALA A 227 -1.75 -20.31 -2.03
C ALA A 227 -1.16 -21.70 -1.77
N LEU A 228 -0.28 -21.82 -0.75
CA LEU A 228 0.31 -23.11 -0.38
C LEU A 228 -0.74 -24.10 0.17
N ARG A 229 -1.65 -23.62 1.01
CA ARG A 229 -2.73 -24.46 1.59
C ARG A 229 -3.76 -24.86 0.53
N LEU A 230 -4.08 -23.96 -0.40
CA LEU A 230 -5.08 -24.16 -1.45
C LEU A 230 -4.61 -25.14 -2.54
N GLY A 231 -3.36 -24.98 -3.01
CA GLY A 231 -2.78 -25.76 -4.11
C GLY A 231 -1.84 -26.88 -3.66
N GLY A 232 -1.32 -26.82 -2.44
CA GLY A 232 -0.25 -27.72 -1.97
C GLY A 232 1.13 -27.40 -2.55
N ALA A 233 2.15 -28.11 -2.06
CA ALA A 233 3.53 -27.89 -2.47
C ALA A 233 3.81 -28.32 -3.94
N SER A 234 3.06 -29.29 -4.45
CA SER A 234 3.25 -29.86 -5.79
C SER A 234 2.38 -29.20 -6.88
N ALA A 235 1.69 -28.11 -6.56
CA ALA A 235 0.81 -27.41 -7.51
C ALA A 235 1.60 -26.85 -8.71
N ARG A 236 1.07 -27.05 -9.93
CA ARG A 236 1.45 -26.30 -11.12
C ARG A 236 0.85 -24.90 -10.99
N LEU A 237 1.60 -23.99 -10.38
CA LEU A 237 1.16 -22.64 -10.04
C LEU A 237 1.62 -21.64 -11.09
N ALA A 238 0.71 -20.76 -11.51
CA ALA A 238 1.04 -19.51 -12.20
C ALA A 238 0.55 -18.31 -11.41
N ASP A 239 1.41 -17.31 -11.21
CA ASP A 239 1.03 -15.95 -10.80
C ASP A 239 0.95 -15.10 -12.08
N VAL A 240 -0.26 -14.71 -12.45
CA VAL A 240 -0.50 -14.03 -13.73
C VAL A 240 -0.33 -12.51 -13.67
N CYS A 241 -0.05 -11.97 -12.49
CA CYS A 241 0.29 -10.56 -12.25
C CYS A 241 1.50 -10.46 -11.31
N ALA A 242 2.53 -11.27 -11.54
CA ALA A 242 3.55 -11.64 -10.57
C ALA A 242 4.44 -10.50 -10.04
N ALA A 243 4.66 -9.45 -10.81
CA ALA A 243 5.65 -8.44 -10.42
C ALA A 243 5.15 -7.52 -9.29
N PRO A 244 5.97 -7.30 -8.25
CA PRO A 244 7.44 -7.49 -8.17
C PRO A 244 7.92 -8.86 -7.66
N GLY A 245 7.06 -9.85 -7.48
CA GLY A 245 7.45 -11.24 -7.20
C GLY A 245 7.41 -11.67 -5.74
N GLY A 246 7.11 -10.77 -4.79
CA GLY A 246 7.20 -11.05 -3.35
C GLY A 246 6.27 -12.18 -2.87
N LYS A 247 5.04 -12.27 -3.40
CA LYS A 247 4.08 -13.33 -3.07
C LYS A 247 4.59 -14.70 -3.51
N LEU A 248 5.05 -14.76 -4.76
CA LEU A 248 5.56 -15.99 -5.36
C LEU A 248 6.89 -16.43 -4.72
N ALA A 249 7.76 -15.48 -4.39
CA ALA A 249 9.01 -15.77 -3.69
C ALA A 249 8.76 -16.32 -2.27
N LEU A 250 7.80 -15.75 -1.54
CA LEU A 250 7.43 -16.27 -0.24
C LEU A 250 6.77 -17.66 -0.35
N TRP A 251 5.89 -17.89 -1.34
CA TRP A 251 5.32 -19.22 -1.59
C TRP A 251 6.43 -20.26 -1.81
N ARG A 252 7.46 -19.94 -2.61
CA ARG A 252 8.64 -20.80 -2.80
C ARG A 252 9.34 -21.07 -1.46
N ARG A 253 9.58 -20.01 -0.69
CA ARG A 253 10.25 -20.11 0.62
C ARG A 253 9.48 -20.96 1.62
N LEU A 254 8.14 -20.96 1.56
CA LEU A 254 7.27 -21.75 2.43
C LEU A 254 7.17 -23.23 2.03
N GLY A 255 7.82 -23.65 0.96
CA GLY A 255 7.86 -25.05 0.53
C GLY A 255 7.12 -25.36 -0.77
N GLY A 256 6.76 -24.34 -1.56
CA GLY A 256 6.27 -24.53 -2.92
C GLY A 256 7.32 -25.27 -3.77
N GLY A 257 7.06 -26.53 -4.12
CA GLY A 257 8.06 -27.44 -4.64
C GLY A 257 8.31 -27.34 -6.14
N LEU A 258 7.26 -27.18 -6.96
CA LEU A 258 7.41 -27.04 -8.39
C LEU A 258 7.86 -25.62 -8.77
N ARG A 259 8.56 -25.52 -9.89
CA ARG A 259 8.96 -24.22 -10.44
C ARG A 259 7.73 -23.46 -10.94
N PRO A 260 7.30 -22.37 -10.29
CA PRO A 260 6.10 -21.66 -10.69
C PRO A 260 6.32 -20.86 -11.96
N LEU A 261 5.22 -20.46 -12.60
CA LEU A 261 5.22 -19.49 -13.68
C LEU A 261 4.93 -18.11 -13.12
N ALA A 262 5.77 -17.14 -13.46
CA ALA A 262 5.59 -15.73 -13.14
C ALA A 262 5.33 -14.95 -14.41
N LEU A 263 4.13 -14.38 -14.54
CA LEU A 263 3.73 -13.59 -15.70
C LEU A 263 3.50 -12.12 -15.29
N ASP A 264 4.00 -11.20 -16.09
CA ASP A 264 3.68 -9.76 -15.99
C ASP A 264 3.78 -9.12 -17.38
N ARG A 265 2.98 -8.11 -17.65
CA ARG A 265 3.01 -7.37 -18.92
C ARG A 265 4.27 -6.50 -19.10
N HIS A 266 4.97 -6.19 -18.02
CA HIS A 266 6.13 -5.29 -18.02
C HIS A 266 7.43 -6.06 -17.80
N LEU A 267 8.22 -6.24 -18.86
CA LEU A 267 9.51 -6.92 -18.81
C LEU A 267 10.42 -6.40 -17.67
N GLY A 268 10.55 -5.08 -17.52
CA GLY A 268 11.43 -4.51 -16.49
C GLY A 268 11.03 -4.88 -15.07
N ARG A 269 9.71 -4.95 -14.77
CA ARG A 269 9.20 -5.40 -13.48
C ARG A 269 9.38 -6.91 -13.30
N LEU A 270 9.19 -7.68 -14.36
CA LEU A 270 9.33 -9.12 -14.33
C LEU A 270 10.79 -9.54 -14.11
N LEU A 271 11.75 -8.82 -14.67
CA LEU A 271 13.18 -9.05 -14.42
C LEU A 271 13.57 -8.78 -12.95
N LEU A 272 12.93 -7.80 -12.29
CA LEU A 272 13.11 -7.58 -10.84
C LEU A 272 12.52 -8.75 -10.04
N ALA A 273 11.35 -9.24 -10.42
CA ALA A 273 10.76 -10.44 -9.83
C ALA A 273 11.66 -11.67 -9.99
N GLY A 274 12.25 -11.85 -11.18
CA GLY A 274 13.21 -12.93 -11.46
C GLY A 274 14.37 -12.94 -10.47
N ARG A 275 15.02 -11.80 -10.26
CA ARG A 275 16.14 -11.68 -9.28
C ARG A 275 15.74 -12.06 -7.86
N LEU A 276 14.53 -11.69 -7.44
CA LEU A 276 14.00 -12.07 -6.15
C LEU A 276 13.75 -13.58 -6.06
N LEU A 277 13.17 -14.15 -7.12
CA LEU A 277 12.82 -15.56 -7.21
C LEU A 277 14.05 -16.47 -7.32
N ASP A 278 15.12 -16.04 -8.00
CA ASP A 278 16.36 -16.81 -8.11
C ASP A 278 16.95 -17.15 -6.73
N GLY A 279 16.82 -16.24 -5.76
CA GLY A 279 17.26 -16.48 -4.37
C GLY A 279 16.44 -17.51 -3.58
N VAL A 280 15.34 -18.04 -4.15
CA VAL A 280 14.44 -19.01 -3.51
C VAL A 280 14.07 -20.19 -4.41
N GLY A 281 14.87 -20.51 -5.42
CA GLY A 281 14.68 -21.67 -6.32
C GLY A 281 14.04 -21.34 -7.66
N GLY A 282 13.95 -20.07 -8.02
CA GLY A 282 13.58 -19.61 -9.34
C GLY A 282 12.11 -19.73 -9.74
N ALA A 283 11.80 -19.15 -10.91
CA ALA A 283 10.51 -19.27 -11.59
C ALA A 283 10.71 -19.25 -13.11
N SER A 284 9.72 -19.70 -13.86
CA SER A 284 9.65 -19.48 -15.31
C SER A 284 9.02 -18.12 -15.57
N LEU A 285 9.75 -17.21 -16.24
CA LEU A 285 9.30 -15.84 -16.47
C LEU A 285 8.63 -15.73 -17.85
N VAL A 286 7.43 -15.18 -17.91
CA VAL A 286 6.66 -14.96 -19.14
C VAL A 286 6.20 -13.51 -19.21
N VAL A 287 6.58 -12.80 -20.26
CA VAL A 287 6.01 -11.49 -20.55
C VAL A 287 4.71 -11.69 -21.34
N GLY A 288 3.60 -11.22 -20.78
CA GLY A 288 2.29 -11.41 -21.41
C GLY A 288 1.19 -10.58 -20.77
N ASP A 289 0.04 -10.53 -21.43
CA ASP A 289 -1.17 -9.93 -20.89
C ASP A 289 -1.96 -10.98 -20.11
N ALA A 290 -2.24 -10.69 -18.84
CA ALA A 290 -3.03 -11.57 -17.99
C ALA A 290 -4.48 -11.77 -18.48
N ALA A 291 -4.99 -10.88 -19.32
CA ALA A 291 -6.30 -11.02 -19.97
C ALA A 291 -6.28 -11.86 -21.26
N ALA A 292 -5.09 -12.26 -21.74
CA ALA A 292 -4.91 -13.08 -22.95
C ALA A 292 -3.71 -14.02 -22.75
N LEU A 293 -3.86 -14.97 -21.85
CA LEU A 293 -2.78 -15.82 -21.35
C LEU A 293 -2.32 -16.84 -22.39
N PRO A 294 -1.01 -16.92 -22.70
CA PRO A 294 -0.46 -17.85 -23.70
C PRO A 294 -0.23 -19.24 -23.10
N LEU A 295 -1.22 -19.80 -22.42
CA LEU A 295 -1.14 -21.09 -21.74
C LEU A 295 -2.32 -21.98 -22.14
N PRO A 296 -2.14 -23.31 -22.19
CA PRO A 296 -3.24 -24.23 -22.52
C PRO A 296 -4.35 -24.16 -21.45
N PRO A 297 -5.63 -24.16 -21.86
CA PRO A 297 -6.74 -24.29 -20.93
C PRO A 297 -6.61 -25.56 -20.06
N GLY A 298 -7.03 -25.45 -18.79
CA GLY A 298 -7.03 -26.58 -17.86
C GLY A 298 -5.64 -27.11 -17.48
N SER A 299 -4.58 -26.30 -17.64
CA SER A 299 -3.19 -26.75 -17.44
C SER A 299 -2.64 -26.52 -16.04
N LEU A 300 -3.32 -25.74 -15.18
CA LEU A 300 -2.81 -25.30 -13.88
C LEU A 300 -3.66 -25.81 -12.71
N ASP A 301 -2.98 -26.23 -11.66
CA ASP A 301 -3.61 -26.65 -10.41
C ASP A 301 -3.97 -25.45 -9.53
N LEU A 302 -3.20 -24.36 -9.67
CA LEU A 302 -3.47 -23.09 -8.99
C LEU A 302 -3.10 -21.88 -9.88
N VAL A 303 -4.09 -21.02 -10.10
CA VAL A 303 -3.89 -19.72 -10.75
C VAL A 303 -3.99 -18.64 -9.67
N LEU A 304 -2.88 -17.95 -9.40
CA LEU A 304 -2.85 -16.77 -8.54
C LEU A 304 -3.07 -15.53 -9.39
N VAL A 305 -4.06 -14.74 -9.04
CA VAL A 305 -4.39 -13.45 -9.65
C VAL A 305 -4.26 -12.36 -8.58
N ASP A 306 -3.04 -11.83 -8.38
CA ASP A 306 -2.84 -10.62 -7.59
C ASP A 306 -3.10 -9.40 -8.47
N ALA A 307 -4.37 -9.04 -8.61
CA ALA A 307 -4.84 -8.18 -9.67
C ALA A 307 -4.37 -6.72 -9.51
N PRO A 308 -4.05 -6.02 -10.62
CA PRO A 308 -3.89 -4.57 -10.58
C PRO A 308 -5.19 -3.92 -10.11
N CYS A 309 -5.14 -3.10 -9.06
CA CYS A 309 -6.30 -2.55 -8.38
C CYS A 309 -6.09 -1.09 -7.95
N SER A 310 -7.13 -0.47 -7.40
CA SER A 310 -7.10 0.91 -6.88
C SER A 310 -6.13 1.10 -5.71
N GLY A 311 -5.82 0.03 -4.98
CA GLY A 311 -4.93 0.07 -3.83
C GLY A 311 -5.53 0.78 -2.60
N THR A 312 -6.85 0.86 -2.49
CA THR A 312 -7.53 1.56 -1.39
C THR A 312 -7.24 0.95 -0.01
N GLY A 313 -6.79 -0.29 0.05
CA GLY A 313 -6.30 -0.91 1.28
C GLY A 313 -4.89 -0.47 1.69
N THR A 314 -4.13 0.22 0.83
CA THR A 314 -2.71 0.57 1.04
C THR A 314 -2.46 2.07 1.21
N LEU A 315 -3.48 2.88 1.48
CA LEU A 315 -3.37 4.34 1.58
C LEU A 315 -2.40 4.78 2.69
N ARG A 316 -2.19 3.96 3.69
CA ARG A 316 -1.17 4.17 4.72
C ARG A 316 0.24 4.28 4.16
N ARG A 317 0.58 3.43 3.14
CA ARG A 317 1.90 3.38 2.47
C ARG A 317 1.96 4.30 1.27
N HIS A 318 0.85 4.46 0.58
CA HIS A 318 0.69 5.21 -0.66
C HIS A 318 -0.37 6.32 -0.52
N PRO A 319 -0.17 7.29 0.40
CA PRO A 319 -1.21 8.27 0.74
C PRO A 319 -1.58 9.19 -0.43
N GLU A 320 -0.76 9.29 -1.47
CA GLU A 320 -1.10 10.04 -2.68
C GLU A 320 -2.25 9.42 -3.47
N LEU A 321 -2.50 8.11 -3.31
CA LEU A 321 -3.55 7.43 -4.07
C LEU A 321 -4.92 8.03 -3.77
N LYS A 322 -5.24 8.34 -2.51
CA LYS A 322 -6.54 8.91 -2.14
C LYS A 322 -6.85 10.25 -2.81
N TRP A 323 -5.82 10.99 -3.27
CA TRP A 323 -5.97 12.25 -4.01
C TRP A 323 -6.07 12.09 -5.52
N ARG A 324 -5.74 10.91 -6.05
CA ARG A 324 -5.75 10.57 -7.47
C ARG A 324 -6.91 9.68 -7.86
N LEU A 325 -7.38 8.88 -6.92
CA LEU A 325 -8.51 7.99 -7.15
C LEU A 325 -9.78 8.77 -7.48
N ARG A 326 -10.55 8.20 -8.38
CA ARG A 326 -11.89 8.65 -8.77
C ARG A 326 -12.80 7.42 -8.88
N PRO A 327 -14.12 7.56 -8.65
CA PRO A 327 -15.05 6.42 -8.77
C PRO A 327 -14.97 5.72 -10.13
N GLU A 328 -14.81 6.49 -11.22
CA GLU A 328 -14.71 5.98 -12.60
C GLU A 328 -13.45 5.10 -12.76
N GLY A 329 -12.34 5.50 -12.17
CA GLY A 329 -11.09 4.73 -12.20
C GLY A 329 -11.20 3.37 -11.49
N ILE A 330 -12.01 3.26 -10.44
CA ILE A 330 -12.32 1.97 -9.79
C ILE A 330 -13.10 1.07 -10.75
N ALA A 331 -14.11 1.62 -11.45
CA ALA A 331 -14.89 0.86 -12.42
C ALA A 331 -14.04 0.39 -13.62
N GLU A 332 -13.13 1.20 -14.12
CA GLU A 332 -12.18 0.84 -15.18
C GLU A 332 -11.27 -0.32 -14.75
N LEU A 333 -10.76 -0.28 -13.53
CA LEU A 333 -9.94 -1.35 -12.95
C LEU A 333 -10.75 -2.63 -12.77
N ALA A 334 -11.99 -2.54 -12.25
CA ALA A 334 -12.88 -3.69 -12.11
C ALA A 334 -13.17 -4.36 -13.46
N ALA A 335 -13.37 -3.58 -14.53
CA ALA A 335 -13.54 -4.12 -15.87
C ALA A 335 -12.29 -4.86 -16.39
N LEU A 336 -11.08 -4.34 -16.13
CA LEU A 336 -9.83 -5.02 -16.44
C LEU A 336 -9.68 -6.32 -15.64
N GLN A 337 -9.92 -6.26 -14.34
CA GLN A 337 -9.85 -7.40 -13.43
C GLN A 337 -10.83 -8.52 -13.84
N GLY A 338 -12.03 -8.16 -14.29
CA GLY A 338 -13.01 -9.13 -14.82
C GLY A 338 -12.49 -9.89 -16.04
N ARG A 339 -11.76 -9.22 -16.96
CA ARG A 339 -11.12 -9.89 -18.09
C ARG A 339 -9.98 -10.82 -17.68
N ILE A 340 -9.13 -10.37 -16.73
CA ILE A 340 -8.05 -11.19 -16.19
C ILE A 340 -8.60 -12.42 -15.50
N LEU A 341 -9.66 -12.25 -14.70
CA LEU A 341 -10.28 -13.34 -13.96
C LEU A 341 -10.95 -14.37 -14.91
N ALA A 342 -11.61 -13.91 -15.97
CA ALA A 342 -12.16 -14.79 -16.99
C ALA A 342 -11.08 -15.67 -17.65
N ALA A 343 -9.95 -15.09 -18.02
CA ALA A 343 -8.81 -15.84 -18.56
C ALA A 343 -8.22 -16.82 -17.52
N ALA A 344 -8.17 -16.44 -16.26
CA ALA A 344 -7.68 -17.30 -15.17
C ALA A 344 -8.58 -18.52 -14.93
N PHE A 345 -9.90 -18.38 -15.06
CA PHE A 345 -10.83 -19.52 -14.95
C PHE A 345 -10.57 -20.59 -16.04
N GLU A 346 -10.23 -20.17 -17.24
CA GLU A 346 -9.94 -21.11 -18.32
C GLU A 346 -8.69 -21.96 -18.06
N LEU A 347 -7.70 -21.40 -17.35
CA LEU A 347 -6.44 -22.08 -17.05
C LEU A 347 -6.54 -23.14 -15.95
N ALA A 348 -7.51 -23.01 -15.04
CA ALA A 348 -7.66 -23.95 -13.93
C ALA A 348 -8.01 -25.35 -14.44
N ALA A 349 -7.22 -26.35 -14.07
CA ALA A 349 -7.50 -27.76 -14.33
C ALA A 349 -8.77 -28.24 -13.62
N PRO A 350 -9.42 -29.34 -14.03
CA PRO A 350 -10.40 -30.02 -13.19
C PRO A 350 -9.84 -30.27 -11.78
N GLY A 351 -10.57 -29.87 -10.74
CA GLY A 351 -10.08 -29.86 -9.35
C GLY A 351 -9.09 -28.72 -9.00
N GLY A 352 -8.61 -27.97 -9.97
CA GLY A 352 -7.73 -26.82 -9.77
C GLY A 352 -8.47 -25.59 -9.22
N ALA A 353 -7.74 -24.61 -8.73
CA ALA A 353 -8.29 -23.44 -8.08
C ALA A 353 -7.78 -22.12 -8.69
N VAL A 354 -8.59 -21.07 -8.57
CA VAL A 354 -8.20 -19.67 -8.80
C VAL A 354 -8.20 -18.96 -7.47
N LEU A 355 -7.07 -18.39 -7.07
CA LEU A 355 -6.92 -17.50 -5.93
C LEU A 355 -6.85 -16.05 -6.43
N TYR A 356 -7.92 -15.31 -6.23
CA TYR A 356 -8.04 -13.91 -6.61
C TYR A 356 -7.78 -13.01 -5.40
N THR A 357 -6.88 -12.04 -5.56
CA THR A 357 -6.48 -11.16 -4.48
C THR A 357 -6.29 -9.73 -4.96
N THR A 358 -6.60 -8.77 -4.10
CA THR A 358 -6.34 -7.34 -4.33
C THR A 358 -5.91 -6.64 -3.04
N CYS A 359 -5.09 -5.62 -3.15
CA CYS A 359 -4.86 -4.65 -2.09
C CYS A 359 -5.93 -3.53 -2.10
N SER A 360 -7.13 -3.84 -2.57
CA SER A 360 -8.32 -2.99 -2.55
C SER A 360 -9.36 -3.53 -1.57
N ILE A 361 -10.10 -2.62 -0.95
CA ILE A 361 -11.26 -2.94 -0.13
C ILE A 361 -12.60 -2.58 -0.81
N GLU A 362 -12.55 -2.25 -2.10
CA GLU A 362 -13.71 -1.85 -2.89
C GLU A 362 -14.49 -3.08 -3.39
N PRO A 363 -15.81 -3.14 -3.19
CA PRO A 363 -16.62 -4.29 -3.60
C PRO A 363 -16.58 -4.59 -5.10
N GLU A 364 -16.54 -3.57 -5.94
CA GLU A 364 -16.51 -3.70 -7.40
C GLU A 364 -15.26 -4.39 -7.92
N GLU A 365 -14.14 -4.24 -7.20
CA GLU A 365 -12.85 -4.86 -7.54
C GLU A 365 -12.70 -6.27 -6.93
N ASN A 366 -13.66 -6.72 -6.15
CA ASN A 366 -13.59 -7.93 -5.35
C ASN A 366 -14.84 -8.80 -5.51
N GLU A 367 -15.73 -8.83 -4.53
CA GLU A 367 -16.90 -9.72 -4.50
C GLU A 367 -17.81 -9.60 -5.72
N ALA A 368 -18.01 -8.42 -6.26
CA ALA A 368 -18.86 -8.22 -7.45
C ALA A 368 -18.33 -8.92 -8.71
N LEU A 369 -17.03 -9.22 -8.77
CA LEU A 369 -16.43 -10.00 -9.84
C LEU A 369 -16.58 -11.50 -9.60
N LEU A 370 -16.45 -11.95 -8.37
CA LEU A 370 -16.52 -13.37 -8.00
C LEU A 370 -17.98 -13.91 -8.02
N GLU A 371 -18.99 -13.07 -7.82
CA GLU A 371 -20.39 -13.41 -8.03
C GLU A 371 -20.69 -13.84 -9.48
N ARG A 372 -19.81 -13.47 -10.43
CA ARG A 372 -19.89 -13.83 -11.85
C ARG A 372 -19.02 -15.03 -12.22
N ALA A 373 -18.50 -15.77 -11.23
CA ALA A 373 -17.74 -16.98 -11.51
C ALA A 373 -18.55 -17.99 -12.33
N PRO A 374 -17.94 -18.73 -13.29
CA PRO A 374 -18.63 -19.70 -14.10
C PRO A 374 -19.30 -20.80 -13.27
N ALA A 375 -20.43 -21.35 -13.73
CA ALA A 375 -21.19 -22.38 -13.03
C ALA A 375 -20.40 -23.66 -12.68
N GLY A 376 -19.28 -23.92 -13.35
CA GLY A 376 -18.37 -25.05 -13.07
C GLY A 376 -17.45 -24.83 -11.88
N PHE A 377 -17.51 -23.67 -11.20
CA PHE A 377 -16.67 -23.37 -10.04
C PHE A 377 -17.51 -23.35 -8.75
N GLU A 378 -16.87 -23.72 -7.66
CA GLU A 378 -17.41 -23.65 -6.32
C GLU A 378 -16.55 -22.76 -5.43
N VAL A 379 -17.17 -22.05 -4.52
CA VAL A 379 -16.49 -21.16 -3.56
C VAL A 379 -15.72 -22.01 -2.56
N VAL A 380 -14.48 -21.61 -2.29
CA VAL A 380 -13.65 -22.22 -1.24
C VAL A 380 -13.80 -21.40 0.03
N ASP A 381 -13.93 -22.07 1.18
CA ASP A 381 -13.93 -21.41 2.48
C ASP A 381 -12.55 -20.79 2.77
N MET A 382 -12.49 -19.48 2.64
CA MET A 382 -11.24 -18.73 2.82
C MET A 382 -10.78 -18.70 4.28
N VAL A 383 -11.72 -18.75 5.24
CA VAL A 383 -11.37 -18.67 6.67
C VAL A 383 -10.54 -19.88 7.09
N SER A 384 -10.88 -21.08 6.59
CA SER A 384 -10.14 -22.33 6.87
C SER A 384 -8.70 -22.32 6.32
N LEU A 385 -8.41 -21.47 5.32
CA LEU A 385 -7.11 -21.34 4.69
C LEU A 385 -6.20 -20.29 5.37
N LEU A 386 -6.74 -19.48 6.27
CA LEU A 386 -5.96 -18.46 6.97
C LEU A 386 -5.29 -18.99 8.24
N PRO A 387 -4.17 -18.40 8.65
CA PRO A 387 -3.65 -18.64 10.01
C PRO A 387 -4.67 -18.18 11.07
N PRO A 388 -4.63 -18.76 12.27
CA PRO A 388 -5.48 -18.31 13.37
C PRO A 388 -5.25 -16.84 13.74
N GLY A 389 -6.31 -16.13 14.12
CA GLY A 389 -6.23 -14.76 14.64
C GLY A 389 -6.19 -13.65 13.58
N VAL A 390 -6.23 -13.98 12.28
CA VAL A 390 -6.31 -12.95 11.23
C VAL A 390 -7.65 -12.20 11.35
N PRO A 391 -7.63 -10.86 11.51
CA PRO A 391 -8.86 -10.07 11.68
C PRO A 391 -9.55 -9.88 10.31
N THR A 392 -10.49 -10.77 10.00
CA THR A 392 -11.21 -10.75 8.72
C THR A 392 -12.67 -10.34 8.85
N VAL A 393 -13.17 -9.70 7.81
CA VAL A 393 -14.59 -9.48 7.56
C VAL A 393 -14.97 -10.36 6.36
N PRO A 394 -16.01 -11.22 6.47
CA PRO A 394 -16.47 -12.02 5.33
C PRO A 394 -17.02 -11.12 4.23
N THR A 395 -16.88 -11.56 2.97
CA THR A 395 -17.50 -10.94 1.81
C THR A 395 -18.68 -11.77 1.32
N VAL A 396 -19.63 -11.16 0.61
CA VAL A 396 -20.83 -11.84 0.11
C VAL A 396 -20.52 -12.99 -0.85
N ALA A 397 -19.40 -12.93 -1.57
CA ALA A 397 -18.94 -13.99 -2.48
C ALA A 397 -18.06 -15.05 -1.80
N GLY A 398 -18.17 -15.22 -0.47
CA GLY A 398 -17.45 -16.25 0.29
C GLY A 398 -15.95 -16.00 0.47
N GLY A 399 -15.47 -14.82 0.14
CA GLY A 399 -14.09 -14.39 0.41
C GLY A 399 -13.93 -13.77 1.79
N VAL A 400 -12.72 -13.25 2.04
CA VAL A 400 -12.37 -12.53 3.25
C VAL A 400 -11.72 -11.20 2.93
N ARG A 401 -12.00 -10.20 3.76
CA ARG A 401 -11.37 -8.89 3.73
C ARG A 401 -10.67 -8.61 5.04
N VAL A 402 -9.40 -8.24 4.97
CA VAL A 402 -8.68 -7.60 6.07
C VAL A 402 -8.80 -6.09 5.85
N LEU A 403 -9.30 -5.37 6.83
CA LEU A 403 -9.39 -3.90 6.75
C LEU A 403 -8.03 -3.27 7.13
N PRO A 404 -7.72 -2.08 6.59
CA PRO A 404 -6.53 -1.34 7.01
C PRO A 404 -6.50 -1.18 8.53
N GLY A 405 -5.36 -1.52 9.14
CA GLY A 405 -5.18 -1.50 10.58
C GLY A 405 -3.75 -1.19 10.99
N LEU A 406 -3.47 -1.23 12.29
CA LEU A 406 -2.13 -0.97 12.80
C LEU A 406 -1.13 -2.07 12.40
N ASP A 407 -1.61 -3.30 12.24
CA ASP A 407 -0.78 -4.47 11.98
C ASP A 407 -0.59 -4.79 10.49
N GLY A 408 -1.44 -4.27 9.60
CA GLY A 408 -1.34 -4.56 8.18
C GLY A 408 -2.18 -3.63 7.30
N ASP A 409 -1.92 -3.72 6.01
CA ASP A 409 -2.69 -3.02 4.99
C ASP A 409 -4.06 -3.70 4.77
N GLY A 410 -4.99 -3.00 4.13
CA GLY A 410 -6.25 -3.60 3.68
C GLY A 410 -6.02 -4.54 2.49
N PHE A 411 -6.68 -5.69 2.54
CA PHE A 411 -6.52 -6.73 1.52
C PHE A 411 -7.77 -7.58 1.39
N THR A 412 -8.13 -7.98 0.16
CA THR A 412 -9.28 -8.86 -0.06
C THR A 412 -8.82 -10.11 -0.80
N MET A 413 -9.30 -11.29 -0.39
CA MET A 413 -8.97 -12.59 -0.96
C MET A 413 -10.22 -13.43 -1.20
N HIS A 414 -10.29 -14.05 -2.36
CA HIS A 414 -11.33 -15.00 -2.76
C HIS A 414 -10.67 -16.22 -3.39
N ALA A 415 -11.21 -17.39 -3.18
CA ALA A 415 -10.81 -18.58 -3.91
C ALA A 415 -12.03 -19.34 -4.43
N VAL A 416 -11.91 -19.83 -5.65
CA VAL A 416 -12.86 -20.74 -6.25
C VAL A 416 -12.16 -21.95 -6.84
N ARG A 417 -12.80 -23.12 -6.78
CA ARG A 417 -12.26 -24.38 -7.28
C ARG A 417 -13.11 -24.88 -8.45
N ARG A 418 -12.46 -25.27 -9.53
CA ARG A 418 -13.12 -25.92 -10.66
C ARG A 418 -13.56 -27.33 -10.25
N ARG A 419 -14.82 -27.67 -10.50
CA ARG A 419 -15.32 -29.03 -10.29
C ARG A 419 -14.55 -30.02 -11.18
N GLY A 420 -14.36 -31.26 -10.69
CA GLY A 420 -13.67 -32.32 -11.41
C GLY A 420 -14.46 -32.89 -12.56
#